data_9276b2d00a1e83856df8d71cde5034a9
#
_entry.id   9276b2d00a1e83856df8d71cde5034a9
#
_cell.length_a   1.000
_cell.length_b   1.000
_cell.length_c   1.000
_cell.angle_alpha   90.00
_cell.angle_beta   90.00
_cell.angle_gamma   90.00
#
_symmetry.space_group_name_H-M   'P 1'
#
loop_
_entity.id
_entity.type
_entity.pdbx_description
1 polymer ?
#
loop_
_entity_poly.entity_id
_entity_poly.type
_entity_poly.pdbx_seq_one_letter_code
_entity_poly.pdbx_strand_id
1 'polypeptide(L)'
;YEMQRSLVGSEMCIRDSRAIDLHTLSNTGAFGEHGPTTVGLSGHKSIPMYHTEAFRFQYEVVYTNRMSAGAYRGYGATQGIFAVESTVNKLADRLSMDPIVLRQKNMIHEGDVMPAYYGETANSCRLEECLLKASDMIGWKEKGMRTVMPDGKIRARGVAMAMQGSSISNCDVGSVTVKLSDEGTYHITVGCTDMLSLIHI
;
A
#
# COMPACT_ATOMS: atom_id res chain seq x y z
N TYR A 1 17.37 4.32 1.29
CA TYR A 1 16.34 4.38 0.24
C TYR A 1 15.93 5.83 0.02
N GLU A 2 16.36 6.44 -1.06
CA GLU A 2 15.80 7.72 -1.51
C GLU A 2 14.69 7.41 -2.51
N MET A 3 13.46 7.74 -2.16
CA MET A 3 12.36 7.81 -3.10
C MET A 3 12.13 9.25 -3.49
N GLN A 4 12.41 9.60 -4.73
CA GLN A 4 11.97 10.88 -5.29
C GLN A 4 10.52 10.75 -5.75
N ARG A 5 9.73 11.74 -5.41
CA ARG A 5 8.27 11.77 -5.63
C ARG A 5 7.93 13.00 -6.42
N SER A 6 7.15 12.85 -7.46
CA SER A 6 6.46 13.99 -8.04
C SER A 6 5.00 13.65 -8.30
N LEU A 7 4.11 14.49 -7.82
CA LEU A 7 2.73 14.57 -8.27
C LEU A 7 2.65 15.74 -9.22
N VAL A 8 2.30 15.48 -10.47
CA VAL A 8 2.15 16.50 -11.51
C VAL A 8 0.67 16.74 -11.76
N GLY A 9 0.22 17.96 -11.47
CA GLY A 9 -1.03 18.50 -11.94
C GLY A 9 -2.26 18.18 -11.08
N SER A 10 -2.57 19.10 -10.18
CA SER A 10 -3.93 19.27 -9.69
C SER A 10 -4.47 20.58 -10.27
N GLU A 11 -5.39 20.53 -11.19
CA GLU A 11 -6.19 21.71 -11.52
C GLU A 11 -7.14 21.99 -10.37
N MET A 12 -7.16 23.26 -9.96
CA MET A 12 -7.79 23.76 -8.73
C MET A 12 -9.32 23.63 -8.68
N CYS A 13 -9.98 23.21 -9.74
CA CYS A 13 -11.44 23.27 -9.82
C CYS A 13 -12.19 22.01 -9.40
N ILE A 14 -11.55 20.83 -9.34
CA ILE A 14 -12.31 19.58 -9.21
C ILE A 14 -11.88 18.69 -8.04
N ARG A 15 -10.71 18.92 -7.41
CA ARG A 15 -10.23 18.11 -6.27
C ARG A 15 -10.01 16.62 -6.58
N ASP A 16 -10.01 16.25 -7.86
CA ASP A 16 -9.78 14.90 -8.33
C ASP A 16 -8.34 14.75 -8.80
N SER A 17 -7.74 13.61 -8.50
CA SER A 17 -6.37 13.31 -8.92
C SER A 17 -6.35 13.04 -10.43
N ARG A 18 -5.79 13.95 -11.21
CA ARG A 18 -5.66 13.78 -12.66
C ARG A 18 -4.56 12.81 -13.05
N ALA A 19 -3.43 12.89 -12.34
CA ALA A 19 -2.29 12.04 -12.65
C ALA A 19 -1.45 11.71 -11.42
N ILE A 20 -0.86 10.53 -11.42
CA ILE A 20 0.17 10.11 -10.48
C ILE A 20 1.45 9.81 -11.25
N ASP A 21 2.55 10.44 -10.86
CA ASP A 21 3.89 10.16 -11.35
C ASP A 21 4.75 9.68 -10.19
N LEU A 22 5.15 8.42 -10.22
CA LEU A 22 5.97 7.78 -9.19
C LEU A 22 7.29 7.32 -9.80
N HIS A 23 8.39 7.87 -9.30
CA HIS A 23 9.73 7.40 -9.63
C HIS A 23 10.40 6.84 -8.38
N THR A 24 10.95 5.63 -8.49
CA THR A 24 11.60 4.93 -7.38
C THR A 24 13.03 4.57 -7.75
N LEU A 25 13.98 5.02 -6.94
CA LEU A 25 15.37 4.57 -7.00
C LEU A 25 15.63 3.61 -5.84
N SER A 26 16.13 2.42 -6.12
CA SER A 26 16.38 1.38 -5.12
C SER A 26 17.81 0.86 -5.21
N ASN A 27 18.39 0.67 -4.04
CA ASN A 27 19.66 0.00 -3.87
C ASN A 27 19.45 -1.46 -3.52
N THR A 28 19.85 -2.36 -4.42
CA THR A 28 19.71 -3.81 -4.22
C THR A 28 20.92 -4.46 -3.53
N GLY A 29 21.96 -3.69 -3.23
CA GLY A 29 23.18 -4.22 -2.66
C GLY A 29 24.05 -4.95 -3.69
N ALA A 30 24.88 -5.90 -3.23
CA ALA A 30 25.88 -6.53 -4.08
C ALA A 30 25.31 -7.63 -5.00
N PHE A 31 24.21 -8.29 -4.64
CA PHE A 31 23.75 -9.51 -5.30
C PHE A 31 22.41 -9.43 -6.02
N GLY A 32 21.71 -8.33 -5.89
CA GLY A 32 20.49 -8.06 -6.66
C GLY A 32 19.23 -8.84 -6.26
N GLU A 33 19.34 -10.00 -5.68
CA GLU A 33 18.22 -10.87 -5.22
C GLU A 33 16.85 -10.55 -5.87
N HIS A 34 15.85 -10.17 -5.05
CA HIS A 34 14.51 -9.76 -5.48
C HIS A 34 14.38 -8.24 -5.72
N GLY A 35 15.49 -7.51 -5.84
CA GLY A 35 15.48 -6.05 -5.98
C GLY A 35 14.52 -5.51 -7.03
N PRO A 36 14.65 -5.92 -8.31
CA PRO A 36 13.77 -5.42 -9.38
C PRO A 36 12.28 -5.70 -9.14
N THR A 37 11.95 -6.91 -8.74
CA THR A 37 10.55 -7.31 -8.51
C THR A 37 9.94 -6.57 -7.32
N THR A 38 10.71 -6.46 -6.22
CA THR A 38 10.26 -5.73 -5.01
C THR A 38 9.96 -4.27 -5.34
N VAL A 39 10.84 -3.62 -6.11
CA VAL A 39 10.66 -2.22 -6.49
C VAL A 39 9.51 -2.05 -7.48
N GLY A 40 9.39 -2.96 -8.45
CA GLY A 40 8.26 -2.95 -9.39
C GLY A 40 6.92 -2.99 -8.66
N LEU A 41 6.81 -3.82 -7.62
CA LEU A 41 5.58 -3.91 -6.83
C LEU A 41 5.31 -2.68 -5.95
N SER A 42 6.27 -1.79 -5.75
CA SER A 42 6.01 -0.55 -5.02
C SER A 42 4.99 0.35 -5.73
N GLY A 43 5.05 0.44 -7.04
CA GLY A 43 4.06 1.16 -7.84
C GLY A 43 2.73 0.39 -7.96
N HIS A 44 2.81 -0.89 -8.30
CA HIS A 44 1.62 -1.74 -8.50
C HIS A 44 0.73 -1.89 -7.26
N LYS A 45 1.25 -1.65 -6.07
CA LYS A 45 0.50 -1.78 -4.81
C LYS A 45 0.20 -0.46 -4.12
N SER A 46 0.59 0.67 -4.69
CA SER A 46 0.34 1.98 -4.10
C SER A 46 -0.51 2.90 -4.98
N ILE A 47 -0.25 2.92 -6.26
CA ILE A 47 -1.01 3.74 -7.21
C ILE A 47 -2.47 3.30 -7.33
N PRO A 48 -2.79 1.99 -7.39
CA PRO A 48 -4.17 1.53 -7.63
C PRO A 48 -5.19 1.87 -6.55
N MET A 49 -4.75 2.33 -5.39
CA MET A 49 -5.68 2.79 -4.35
C MET A 49 -6.42 4.08 -4.72
N TYR A 50 -5.95 4.76 -5.75
CA TYR A 50 -6.50 6.04 -6.18
C TYR A 50 -6.97 5.97 -7.64
N HIS A 51 -8.15 6.51 -7.86
CA HIS A 51 -8.63 6.73 -9.21
C HIS A 51 -7.87 7.91 -9.84
N THR A 52 -7.28 7.70 -11.02
CA THR A 52 -6.57 8.74 -11.77
C THR A 52 -6.79 8.55 -13.26
N GLU A 53 -6.86 9.67 -14.01
CA GLU A 53 -6.98 9.63 -15.46
C GLU A 53 -5.71 9.10 -16.13
N ALA A 54 -4.55 9.35 -15.50
CA ALA A 54 -3.26 8.91 -15.99
C ALA A 54 -2.30 8.55 -14.85
N PHE A 55 -1.40 7.63 -15.12
CA PHE A 55 -0.30 7.36 -14.20
C PHE A 55 0.98 7.07 -14.99
N ARG A 56 2.10 7.39 -14.35
CA ARG A 56 3.44 6.96 -14.78
C ARG A 56 4.16 6.36 -13.58
N PHE A 57 4.71 5.17 -13.79
CA PHE A 57 5.57 4.53 -12.81
C PHE A 57 6.89 4.13 -13.46
N GLN A 58 7.98 4.66 -12.91
CA GLN A 58 9.34 4.34 -13.34
C GLN A 58 10.16 3.94 -12.13
N TYR A 59 11.06 2.99 -12.31
CA TYR A 59 11.97 2.61 -11.24
C TYR A 59 13.35 2.26 -11.78
N GLU A 60 14.33 2.49 -10.95
CA GLU A 60 15.72 2.13 -11.19
C GLU A 60 16.24 1.30 -10.01
N VAL A 61 17.00 0.26 -10.31
CA VAL A 61 17.61 -0.61 -9.31
C VAL A 61 19.12 -0.61 -9.53
N VAL A 62 19.86 -0.19 -8.52
CA VAL A 62 21.32 -0.05 -8.61
C VAL A 62 22.02 -1.04 -7.71
N TYR A 63 23.12 -1.59 -8.20
CA TYR A 63 24.03 -2.38 -7.40
C TYR A 63 24.97 -1.50 -6.59
N THR A 64 25.32 -1.93 -5.40
CA THR A 64 26.31 -1.29 -4.53
C THR A 64 27.11 -2.32 -3.75
N ASN A 65 28.22 -1.88 -3.17
CA ASN A 65 29.05 -2.72 -2.28
C ASN A 65 28.46 -2.85 -0.87
N ARG A 66 27.12 -2.81 -0.74
CA ARG A 66 26.43 -2.97 0.53
C ARG A 66 25.81 -4.37 0.63
N MET A 67 25.29 -4.69 1.81
CA MET A 67 24.53 -5.89 2.03
C MET A 67 23.34 -5.94 1.07
N SER A 68 23.04 -7.15 0.57
CA SER A 68 21.90 -7.37 -0.33
C SER A 68 20.60 -6.91 0.30
N ALA A 69 19.77 -6.30 -0.52
CA ALA A 69 18.40 -5.95 -0.18
C ALA A 69 17.46 -6.74 -1.08
N GLY A 70 16.48 -7.38 -0.49
CA GLY A 70 15.56 -8.27 -1.21
C GLY A 70 14.15 -8.25 -0.65
N ALA A 71 13.49 -9.38 -0.75
CA ALA A 71 12.12 -9.57 -0.31
C ALA A 71 12.00 -9.41 1.22
N TYR A 72 11.10 -8.55 1.65
CA TYR A 72 10.70 -8.42 3.04
C TYR A 72 9.17 -8.28 3.09
N ARG A 73 8.57 -8.60 4.22
CA ARG A 73 7.12 -8.54 4.42
C ARG A 73 6.53 -7.22 3.92
N GLY A 74 5.50 -7.29 3.05
CA GLY A 74 4.96 -6.16 2.30
C GLY A 74 5.51 -6.05 0.89
N TYR A 75 6.66 -6.64 0.59
CA TYR A 75 7.27 -6.86 -0.71
C TYR A 75 7.12 -5.65 -1.67
N GLY A 76 7.69 -4.52 -1.28
CA GLY A 76 7.63 -3.26 -2.03
C GLY A 76 6.40 -2.38 -1.75
N ALA A 77 5.27 -2.98 -1.34
CA ALA A 77 4.05 -2.21 -1.05
C ALA A 77 4.30 -1.13 0.02
N THR A 78 4.95 -1.49 1.11
CA THR A 78 5.21 -0.57 2.23
C THR A 78 5.96 0.69 1.80
N GLN A 79 6.96 0.55 0.95
CA GLN A 79 7.75 1.66 0.44
C GLN A 79 6.91 2.55 -0.51
N GLY A 80 6.19 1.93 -1.44
CA GLY A 80 5.32 2.65 -2.38
C GLY A 80 4.18 3.37 -1.66
N ILE A 81 3.51 2.68 -0.76
CA ILE A 81 2.41 3.25 0.04
C ILE A 81 2.91 4.43 0.89
N PHE A 82 4.05 4.28 1.57
CA PHE A 82 4.63 5.39 2.32
C PHE A 82 4.89 6.62 1.43
N ALA A 83 5.35 6.40 0.20
CA ALA A 83 5.59 7.47 -0.75
C ALA A 83 4.29 8.18 -1.17
N VAL A 84 3.32 7.41 -1.66
CA VAL A 84 2.05 7.92 -2.16
C VAL A 84 1.26 8.58 -1.03
N GLU A 85 1.07 7.90 0.09
CA GLU A 85 0.27 8.38 1.21
C GLU A 85 0.83 9.64 1.88
N SER A 86 2.17 9.71 2.01
CA SER A 86 2.81 10.94 2.52
C SER A 86 2.65 12.10 1.55
N THR A 87 2.60 11.83 0.25
CA THR A 87 2.39 12.87 -0.76
C THR A 87 0.94 13.32 -0.79
N VAL A 88 -0.02 12.40 -0.64
CA VAL A 88 -1.43 12.73 -0.50
C VAL A 88 -1.68 13.59 0.75
N ASN A 89 -1.03 13.29 1.87
CA ASN A 89 -1.13 14.12 3.07
C ASN A 89 -0.57 15.53 2.84
N LYS A 90 0.58 15.67 2.16
CA LYS A 90 1.13 16.98 1.80
C LYS A 90 0.24 17.74 0.83
N LEU A 91 -0.42 17.04 -0.09
CA LEU A 91 -1.37 17.66 -1.01
C LEU A 91 -2.59 18.17 -0.27
N ALA A 92 -3.14 17.38 0.65
CA ALA A 92 -4.25 17.79 1.51
C ALA A 92 -3.92 19.06 2.31
N ASP A 93 -2.73 19.12 2.89
CA ASP A 93 -2.24 20.30 3.61
C ASP A 93 -2.15 21.53 2.70
N ARG A 94 -1.57 21.41 1.51
CA ARG A 94 -1.48 22.51 0.53
C ARG A 94 -2.85 22.99 0.03
N LEU A 95 -3.82 22.10 -0.08
CA LEU A 95 -5.19 22.40 -0.47
C LEU A 95 -6.03 22.89 0.71
N SER A 96 -5.48 22.94 1.92
CA SER A 96 -6.22 23.21 3.15
C SER A 96 -7.46 22.31 3.28
N MET A 97 -7.32 21.05 2.91
CA MET A 97 -8.37 20.05 2.89
C MET A 97 -8.08 18.97 3.93
N ASP A 98 -9.14 18.43 4.55
CA ASP A 98 -9.01 17.26 5.40
C ASP A 98 -8.47 16.07 4.57
N PRO A 99 -7.38 15.41 5.02
CA PRO A 99 -6.79 14.29 4.28
C PRO A 99 -7.73 13.07 4.14
N ILE A 100 -8.74 12.93 5.01
CA ILE A 100 -9.78 11.91 4.86
C ILE A 100 -10.71 12.29 3.70
N VAL A 101 -11.16 13.52 3.64
CA VAL A 101 -12.03 14.02 2.58
C VAL A 101 -11.33 13.95 1.21
N LEU A 102 -10.04 14.27 1.15
CA LEU A 102 -9.26 14.14 -0.09
C LEU A 102 -9.22 12.68 -0.55
N ARG A 103 -9.02 11.73 0.37
CA ARG A 103 -9.01 10.30 0.05
C ARG A 103 -10.37 9.81 -0.43
N GLN A 104 -11.45 10.15 0.27
CA GLN A 104 -12.81 9.76 -0.13
C GLN A 104 -13.17 10.20 -1.56
N LYS A 105 -12.63 11.34 -1.99
CA LYS A 105 -12.89 11.85 -3.34
C LYS A 105 -12.11 11.14 -4.44
N ASN A 106 -11.01 10.52 -4.08
CA ASN A 106 -10.04 10.02 -5.04
C ASN A 106 -9.78 8.51 -4.93
N MET A 107 -10.30 7.85 -3.89
CA MET A 107 -10.08 6.42 -3.72
C MET A 107 -10.88 5.59 -4.71
N ILE A 108 -10.42 4.38 -4.96
CA ILE A 108 -11.17 3.39 -5.73
C ILE A 108 -12.35 2.85 -4.95
N HIS A 109 -13.38 2.44 -5.68
CA HIS A 109 -14.58 1.79 -5.16
C HIS A 109 -14.78 0.41 -5.78
N GLU A 110 -15.71 -0.34 -5.23
CA GLU A 110 -16.12 -1.62 -5.80
C GLU A 110 -16.67 -1.43 -7.22
N GLY A 111 -16.14 -2.20 -8.16
CA GLY A 111 -16.47 -2.09 -9.58
C GLY A 111 -15.50 -1.25 -10.40
N ASP A 112 -14.63 -0.45 -9.76
CA ASP A 112 -13.64 0.33 -10.49
C ASP A 112 -12.57 -0.56 -11.12
N VAL A 113 -12.12 -0.17 -12.31
CA VAL A 113 -10.97 -0.78 -12.96
C VAL A 113 -9.69 -0.12 -12.43
N MET A 114 -8.70 -0.92 -12.13
CA MET A 114 -7.39 -0.49 -11.62
C MET A 114 -6.32 -0.62 -12.70
N PRO A 115 -6.13 0.38 -13.58
CA PRO A 115 -5.16 0.26 -14.69
C PRO A 115 -3.72 -0.01 -14.22
N ALA A 116 -3.32 0.59 -13.11
CA ALA A 116 -2.00 0.37 -12.50
C ALA A 116 -1.86 -0.98 -11.79
N TYR A 117 -2.92 -1.77 -11.68
CA TYR A 117 -2.92 -3.12 -11.15
C TYR A 117 -3.43 -4.11 -12.19
N TYR A 118 -2.67 -4.27 -13.27
CA TYR A 118 -2.93 -5.18 -14.39
C TYR A 118 -4.29 -5.00 -15.07
N GLY A 119 -4.98 -3.90 -14.87
CA GLY A 119 -6.33 -3.68 -15.39
C GLY A 119 -7.42 -4.52 -14.70
N GLU A 120 -7.13 -5.06 -13.53
CA GLU A 120 -8.08 -5.82 -12.73
C GLU A 120 -9.22 -4.93 -12.22
N THR A 121 -10.38 -5.52 -12.04
CA THR A 121 -11.52 -4.85 -11.42
C THR A 121 -11.52 -5.05 -9.91
N ALA A 122 -11.82 -4.01 -9.16
CA ALA A 122 -12.01 -4.07 -7.71
C ALA A 122 -13.32 -4.78 -7.37
N ASN A 123 -13.32 -6.11 -7.40
CA ASN A 123 -14.53 -6.94 -7.20
C ASN A 123 -15.07 -6.89 -5.77
N SER A 124 -14.23 -6.52 -4.81
CA SER A 124 -14.61 -6.32 -3.40
C SER A 124 -13.73 -5.22 -2.82
N CYS A 125 -14.32 -4.09 -2.50
CA CYS A 125 -13.62 -2.94 -1.96
C CYS A 125 -14.42 -2.30 -0.84
N ARG A 126 -13.87 -2.33 0.38
CA ARG A 126 -14.43 -1.67 1.57
C ARG A 126 -13.47 -0.62 2.14
N LEU A 127 -12.65 -0.04 1.27
CA LEU A 127 -11.60 0.88 1.67
C LEU A 127 -12.16 2.12 2.37
N GLU A 128 -13.25 2.67 1.84
CA GLU A 128 -13.93 3.82 2.44
C GLU A 128 -14.50 3.51 3.83
N GLU A 129 -15.17 2.37 3.97
CA GLU A 129 -15.72 1.93 5.26
C GLU A 129 -14.61 1.77 6.30
N CYS A 130 -13.48 1.17 5.92
CA CYS A 130 -12.31 1.03 6.77
C CYS A 130 -11.75 2.39 7.19
N LEU A 131 -11.63 3.32 6.25
CA LEU A 131 -11.13 4.67 6.49
C LEU A 131 -12.02 5.42 7.49
N LEU A 132 -13.33 5.42 7.28
CA LEU A 132 -14.29 6.11 8.14
C LEU A 132 -14.32 5.50 9.54
N LYS A 133 -14.38 4.17 9.64
CA LYS A 133 -14.38 3.47 10.92
C LYS A 133 -13.10 3.73 11.72
N ALA A 134 -11.94 3.69 11.06
CA ALA A 134 -10.68 4.03 11.72
C ALA A 134 -10.65 5.49 12.18
N SER A 135 -11.18 6.42 11.38
CA SER A 135 -11.24 7.84 11.76
C SER A 135 -12.12 8.09 12.98
N ASP A 136 -13.25 7.42 13.06
CA ASP A 136 -14.15 7.52 14.22
C ASP A 136 -13.49 6.94 15.48
N MET A 137 -12.83 5.79 15.37
CA MET A 137 -12.14 5.15 16.49
C MET A 137 -11.05 6.02 17.12
N ILE A 138 -10.34 6.84 16.33
CA ILE A 138 -9.30 7.75 16.84
C ILE A 138 -9.83 9.13 17.22
N GLY A 139 -11.13 9.40 17.03
CA GLY A 139 -11.77 10.70 17.27
C GLY A 139 -11.22 11.79 16.36
N TRP A 140 -11.13 11.52 15.06
CA TRP A 140 -10.52 12.43 14.08
C TRP A 140 -11.26 13.77 14.01
N LYS A 141 -12.59 13.74 13.92
CA LYS A 141 -13.44 14.94 13.80
C LYS A 141 -13.36 15.85 15.01
N GLU A 142 -13.33 15.28 16.21
CA GLU A 142 -13.35 16.05 17.47
C GLU A 142 -11.96 16.58 17.85
N LYS A 143 -10.92 15.85 17.52
CA LYS A 143 -9.57 16.09 18.06
C LYS A 143 -8.58 16.61 17.03
N GLY A 144 -8.92 16.50 15.72
CA GLY A 144 -8.07 16.93 14.61
C GLY A 144 -6.72 16.20 14.58
N MET A 145 -5.83 16.68 13.69
CA MET A 145 -4.51 16.05 13.48
C MET A 145 -3.53 16.30 14.64
N ARG A 146 -3.67 17.39 15.37
CA ARG A 146 -2.73 17.79 16.43
C ARG A 146 -3.47 18.29 17.67
N THR A 147 -3.09 17.78 18.83
CA THR A 147 -3.61 18.21 20.12
C THR A 147 -2.45 18.44 21.07
N VAL A 148 -2.41 19.60 21.73
CA VAL A 148 -1.49 19.85 22.84
C VAL A 148 -2.16 19.33 24.11
N MET A 149 -1.49 18.43 24.80
CA MET A 149 -1.96 17.82 26.04
C MET A 149 -1.69 18.74 27.25
N PRO A 150 -2.40 18.59 28.38
CA PRO A 150 -2.19 19.40 29.59
C PRO A 150 -0.77 19.33 30.13
N ASP A 151 -0.04 18.24 29.89
CA ASP A 151 1.36 18.04 30.29
C ASP A 151 2.36 18.63 29.30
N GLY A 152 1.89 19.39 28.32
CA GLY A 152 2.71 20.04 27.29
C GLY A 152 3.14 19.12 26.15
N LYS A 153 2.82 17.82 26.18
CA LYS A 153 3.10 16.89 25.09
C LYS A 153 2.20 17.15 23.90
N ILE A 154 2.70 16.82 22.73
CA ILE A 154 1.94 16.88 21.49
C ILE A 154 1.47 15.48 21.11
N ARG A 155 0.17 15.31 20.98
CA ARG A 155 -0.43 14.13 20.35
C ARG A 155 -0.76 14.44 18.90
N ALA A 156 -0.11 13.73 17.99
CA ALA A 156 -0.40 13.82 16.56
C ALA A 156 -1.19 12.58 16.10
N ARG A 157 -2.04 12.77 15.10
CA ARG A 157 -2.77 11.72 14.41
C ARG A 157 -2.45 11.80 12.93
N GLY A 158 -2.36 10.68 12.29
CA GLY A 158 -2.15 10.57 10.85
C GLY A 158 -3.09 9.53 10.26
N VAL A 159 -3.35 9.65 8.98
CA VAL A 159 -4.15 8.71 8.19
C VAL A 159 -3.36 8.25 6.98
N ALA A 160 -3.46 6.98 6.69
CA ALA A 160 -2.94 6.36 5.48
C ALA A 160 -3.82 5.18 5.09
N MET A 161 -3.94 4.93 3.79
CA MET A 161 -4.57 3.73 3.27
C MET A 161 -3.50 2.74 2.84
N ALA A 162 -3.85 1.47 2.81
CA ALA A 162 -2.94 0.43 2.36
C ALA A 162 -3.71 -0.69 1.67
N MET A 163 -3.10 -1.25 0.65
CA MET A 163 -3.54 -2.51 0.05
C MET A 163 -2.37 -3.48 -0.03
N GLN A 164 -2.67 -4.75 0.00
CA GLN A 164 -1.70 -5.81 -0.23
C GLN A 164 -2.31 -6.84 -1.18
N GLY A 165 -1.66 -7.04 -2.32
CA GLY A 165 -1.93 -8.18 -3.18
C GLY A 165 -1.39 -9.44 -2.51
N SER A 166 -2.25 -10.34 -2.11
CA SER A 166 -1.88 -11.65 -1.58
C SER A 166 -1.93 -12.64 -2.73
N SER A 167 -0.83 -13.27 -3.04
CA SER A 167 -0.60 -14.11 -4.21
C SER A 167 -0.46 -13.33 -5.55
N ILE A 168 0.21 -13.96 -6.48
CA ILE A 168 0.30 -13.48 -7.86
C ILE A 168 -0.42 -14.51 -8.73
N SER A 169 -1.49 -14.08 -9.37
CA SER A 169 -2.28 -14.91 -10.25
C SER A 169 -1.40 -15.59 -11.30
N ASN A 170 -1.57 -16.89 -11.48
CA ASN A 170 -0.80 -17.75 -12.38
C ASN A 170 0.70 -17.93 -12.04
N CYS A 171 1.17 -17.45 -10.89
CA CYS A 171 2.55 -17.65 -10.43
C CYS A 171 2.60 -18.47 -9.14
N ASP A 172 1.73 -18.17 -8.18
CA ASP A 172 1.73 -18.85 -6.90
C ASP A 172 0.91 -20.14 -6.95
N VAL A 173 1.53 -21.24 -6.51
CA VAL A 173 0.91 -22.56 -6.47
C VAL A 173 0.87 -23.04 -5.02
N GLY A 174 -0.34 -23.34 -4.54
CA GLY A 174 -0.55 -23.99 -3.26
C GLY A 174 -0.77 -25.50 -3.42
N SER A 175 -0.26 -26.28 -2.49
CA SER A 175 -0.56 -27.70 -2.41
C SER A 175 -0.88 -28.14 -0.99
N VAL A 176 -1.77 -29.12 -0.87
CA VAL A 176 -2.10 -29.75 0.40
C VAL A 176 -2.07 -31.24 0.21
N THR A 177 -1.38 -31.93 1.11
CA THR A 177 -1.42 -33.39 1.20
C THR A 177 -2.09 -33.78 2.51
N VAL A 178 -3.11 -34.61 2.43
CA VAL A 178 -3.82 -35.15 3.60
C VAL A 178 -3.60 -36.66 3.62
N LYS A 179 -3.08 -37.16 4.73
CA LYS A 179 -2.86 -38.59 4.95
C LYS A 179 -3.64 -39.03 6.20
N LEU A 180 -4.47 -40.06 6.06
CA LEU A 180 -5.10 -40.71 7.18
C LEU A 180 -4.19 -41.85 7.66
N SER A 181 -3.89 -41.88 8.96
CA SER A 181 -3.14 -42.99 9.58
C SER A 181 -4.11 -44.11 9.99
N ASP A 182 -3.54 -45.28 10.22
CA ASP A 182 -4.30 -46.47 10.70
C ASP A 182 -4.92 -46.25 12.09
N GLU A 183 -4.38 -45.29 12.85
CA GLU A 183 -4.89 -44.85 14.17
C GLU A 183 -6.04 -43.85 14.10
N GLY A 184 -6.51 -43.48 12.88
CA GLY A 184 -7.58 -42.54 12.66
C GLY A 184 -7.19 -41.06 12.79
N THR A 185 -5.88 -40.74 12.80
CA THR A 185 -5.39 -39.36 12.80
C THR A 185 -5.12 -38.85 11.40
N TYR A 186 -5.35 -37.55 11.19
CA TYR A 186 -5.01 -36.87 9.93
C TYR A 186 -3.67 -36.19 10.03
N HIS A 187 -2.80 -36.46 9.06
CA HIS A 187 -1.58 -35.70 8.84
C HIS A 187 -1.79 -34.76 7.65
N ILE A 188 -1.64 -33.46 7.88
CA ILE A 188 -1.83 -32.43 6.86
C ILE A 188 -0.50 -31.78 6.61
N THR A 189 -0.01 -31.83 5.37
CA THR A 189 1.15 -31.08 4.91
C THR A 189 0.67 -29.99 3.96
N VAL A 190 0.98 -28.75 4.25
CA VAL A 190 0.50 -27.57 3.51
C VAL A 190 1.69 -26.79 2.97
N GLY A 191 1.64 -26.42 1.70
CA GLY A 191 2.63 -25.56 1.05
C GLY A 191 2.37 -24.07 1.24
N CYS A 192 1.75 -23.64 2.33
CA CYS A 192 1.54 -22.24 2.64
C CYS A 192 2.42 -21.79 3.81
N THR A 193 2.87 -20.53 3.76
CA THR A 193 3.68 -19.92 4.81
C THR A 193 2.82 -19.04 5.69
N ASP A 194 2.88 -19.24 7.00
CA ASP A 194 2.30 -18.29 7.96
C ASP A 194 3.18 -17.04 8.05
N MET A 195 2.58 -15.88 7.76
CA MET A 195 3.22 -14.57 7.90
C MET A 195 2.62 -13.76 9.06
N LEU A 196 2.37 -14.38 10.20
CA LEU A 196 1.80 -13.78 11.42
C LEU A 196 0.32 -13.38 11.35
N SER A 197 -0.32 -13.51 10.21
CA SER A 197 -1.75 -13.17 10.08
C SER A 197 -2.69 -14.34 10.40
N LEU A 198 -2.17 -15.56 10.40
CA LEU A 198 -2.93 -16.79 10.56
C LEU A 198 -2.70 -17.51 11.90
N ILE A 199 -1.89 -16.94 12.78
CA ILE A 199 -1.47 -17.61 14.03
C ILE A 199 -2.64 -17.79 15.04
N HIS A 200 -3.75 -17.14 14.81
CA HIS A 200 -4.94 -17.16 15.68
C HIS A 200 -6.24 -17.53 14.95
N ILE A 201 -6.14 -18.16 13.80
CA ILE A 201 -7.31 -18.70 13.09
C ILE A 201 -7.54 -20.15 13.42
#